data_e870459d8932af90c26e09b4e0da1fc8
#
_entry.id   e870459d8932af90c26e09b4e0da1fc8
#
_cell.length_a   1.000
_cell.length_b   1.000
_cell.length_c   1.000
_cell.angle_alpha   90.00
_cell.angle_beta   90.00
_cell.angle_gamma   90.00
#
_symmetry.space_group_name_H-M   'P 1'
#
loop_
_entity.id
_entity.type
_entity.pdbx_description
1 polymer ?
#
loop_
_entity_poly.entity_id
_entity_poly.type
_entity_poly.pdbx_seq_one_letter_code
_entity_poly.pdbx_strand_id
1 'polypeptide(L)'
;APQAGLFRVPGQYSKLWIIYFSVRHPRLIACNGRVADLKLKGKVEADRFVNGKPAYICKTLADLFSRPSGGRQRQLVFGDNVLIYEKYSEMSFVQSQKDSYVGYISNSALCETPISFTHYVIAPICHLYEEPNIKARDVMTLTMGAKIVGTTAKNGFTQTLKGWIKTNMIRKQGEWLKDPISVAEKLLHTPYLWGGKTFEGIDCSALLQIFYKYNNKFFPRDTKDQVKIKKGVKNKKFLKKGDIIFWKGHVAICLNKRELIHAYGPRKKVLIMPIIKTIKLIEETAKLKVIKIISV
;
A
#
# COMPACT_ATOMS: atom_id res chain seq x y z
N ALA A 1 0.60 26.02 18.66
CA ALA A 1 0.12 24.65 18.41
C ALA A 1 -0.83 24.66 17.19
N PRO A 2 -0.50 24.04 16.06
CA PRO A 2 -1.45 23.96 14.94
C PRO A 2 -2.44 22.82 15.17
N GLN A 3 -3.70 23.15 15.05
CA GLN A 3 -4.85 22.25 15.14
C GLN A 3 -4.78 21.12 14.10
N ALA A 4 -5.09 19.90 14.52
CA ALA A 4 -5.25 18.76 13.67
C ALA A 4 -6.55 18.88 12.86
N GLY A 5 -6.43 19.32 11.60
CA GLY A 5 -7.52 19.47 10.65
C GLY A 5 -7.67 18.25 9.75
N LEU A 6 -8.87 17.80 9.65
CA LEU A 6 -9.54 16.89 8.71
C LEU A 6 -8.75 16.41 7.48
N PHE A 7 -8.63 15.08 7.35
CA PHE A 7 -8.13 14.41 6.17
C PHE A 7 -9.15 14.51 5.01
N ARG A 8 -8.77 15.21 3.96
CA ARG A 8 -9.44 15.18 2.66
C ARG A 8 -8.73 14.18 1.72
N VAL A 9 -9.51 13.61 0.81
CA VAL A 9 -9.17 12.62 -0.22
C VAL A 9 -7.93 13.00 -1.05
N PRO A 10 -7.12 12.03 -1.60
CA PRO A 10 -5.88 12.29 -2.33
C PRO A 10 -6.09 13.22 -3.53
N GLY A 11 -5.57 14.41 -3.45
CA GLY A 11 -5.65 15.51 -4.43
C GLY A 11 -5.34 16.86 -3.81
N GLN A 12 -5.50 17.01 -2.51
CA GLN A 12 -5.26 18.26 -1.81
C GLN A 12 -4.44 18.06 -0.54
N TYR A 13 -3.17 17.69 -0.69
CA TYR A 13 -2.23 17.92 0.40
C TYR A 13 -1.90 19.42 0.43
N SER A 14 -2.09 20.09 1.58
CA SER A 14 -1.61 21.46 1.72
C SER A 14 -0.10 21.48 1.44
N LYS A 15 0.39 22.46 0.67
CA LYS A 15 1.80 22.64 0.32
C LYS A 15 2.74 22.56 1.54
N LEU A 16 2.28 22.98 2.71
CA LEU A 16 3.01 22.93 3.98
C LEU A 16 3.25 21.50 4.51
N TRP A 17 2.31 20.58 4.31
CA TRP A 17 2.44 19.19 4.76
C TRP A 17 3.48 18.43 3.95
N ILE A 18 3.47 18.64 2.63
CA ILE A 18 4.43 18.06 1.69
C ILE A 18 5.85 18.58 2.01
N ILE A 19 6.03 19.87 2.26
CA ILE A 19 7.33 20.47 2.56
C ILE A 19 7.87 19.99 3.92
N TYR A 20 7.05 19.95 4.96
CA TYR A 20 7.48 19.52 6.29
C TYR A 20 7.88 18.03 6.35
N PHE A 21 7.18 17.17 5.61
CA PHE A 21 7.47 15.74 5.54
C PHE A 21 8.64 15.43 4.58
N SER A 22 8.77 16.16 3.48
CA SER A 22 9.76 15.89 2.44
C SER A 22 11.20 16.13 2.92
N VAL A 23 11.47 17.18 3.64
CA VAL A 23 12.83 17.51 4.13
C VAL A 23 13.40 16.45 5.08
N ARG A 24 12.55 15.63 5.74
CA ARG A 24 12.97 14.59 6.69
C ARG A 24 12.92 13.16 6.15
N HIS A 25 12.39 12.94 4.94
CA HIS A 25 12.16 11.60 4.40
C HIS A 25 12.52 11.50 2.91
N PRO A 26 13.81 11.28 2.56
CA PRO A 26 14.27 11.22 1.16
C PRO A 26 13.44 10.32 0.25
N ARG A 27 12.88 9.22 0.80
CA ARG A 27 12.06 8.27 0.05
C ARG A 27 10.67 8.79 -0.36
N LEU A 28 10.29 10.00 0.05
CA LEU A 28 9.04 10.68 -0.34
C LEU A 28 9.29 11.91 -1.21
N ILE A 29 10.56 12.21 -1.50
CA ILE A 29 10.98 13.34 -2.32
C ILE A 29 11.27 12.84 -3.72
N ALA A 30 10.59 13.41 -4.72
CA ALA A 30 10.84 13.10 -6.12
C ALA A 30 12.15 13.75 -6.60
N CYS A 31 13.27 13.30 -6.04
CA CYS A 31 14.62 13.75 -6.37
C CYS A 31 15.61 12.59 -6.18
N ASN A 32 16.50 12.37 -7.16
CA ASN A 32 17.57 11.39 -7.09
C ASN A 32 18.97 11.99 -7.34
N GLY A 33 19.08 13.32 -7.34
CA GLY A 33 20.29 14.10 -7.66
C GLY A 33 20.39 14.45 -9.14
N ARG A 34 20.20 13.52 -10.05
CA ARG A 34 20.18 13.79 -11.51
C ARG A 34 18.89 14.47 -11.96
N VAL A 35 17.76 14.09 -11.37
CA VAL A 35 16.44 14.64 -11.70
C VAL A 35 15.61 14.89 -10.46
N ALA A 36 14.80 15.96 -10.50
CA ALA A 36 13.79 16.24 -9.49
C ALA A 36 12.48 16.74 -10.13
N ASP A 37 11.37 16.58 -9.40
CA ASP A 37 10.08 17.19 -9.77
C ASP A 37 10.27 18.72 -9.86
N LEU A 38 9.73 19.33 -10.93
CA LEU A 38 9.78 20.77 -11.16
C LEU A 38 9.28 21.60 -9.95
N LYS A 39 8.33 21.08 -9.18
CA LYS A 39 7.81 21.70 -7.95
C LYS A 39 8.84 21.81 -6.83
N LEU A 40 9.94 21.09 -6.96
CA LEU A 40 11.04 21.09 -5.98
C LEU A 40 12.16 22.05 -6.35
N LYS A 41 12.06 22.76 -7.48
CA LYS A 41 13.07 23.77 -7.92
C LYS A 41 13.25 24.82 -6.81
N GLY A 42 14.52 25.06 -6.45
CA GLY A 42 14.90 25.95 -5.36
C GLY A 42 14.75 25.33 -3.93
N LYS A 43 14.39 24.03 -3.83
CA LYS A 43 14.23 23.34 -2.53
C LYS A 43 15.14 22.11 -2.39
N VAL A 44 15.62 21.58 -3.48
CA VAL A 44 16.55 20.44 -3.57
C VAL A 44 17.57 20.71 -4.67
N GLU A 45 18.72 20.04 -4.59
CA GLU A 45 19.73 20.04 -5.64
C GLU A 45 19.50 18.89 -6.61
N ALA A 46 19.47 19.19 -7.89
CA ALA A 46 19.38 18.21 -8.98
C ALA A 46 19.90 18.85 -10.28
N ASP A 47 20.49 18.03 -11.16
CA ASP A 47 21.03 18.50 -12.45
C ASP A 47 19.92 19.06 -13.36
N ARG A 48 18.69 18.48 -13.26
CA ARG A 48 17.54 18.94 -14.03
C ARG A 48 16.23 18.78 -13.24
N PHE A 49 15.27 19.65 -13.58
CA PHE A 49 13.92 19.65 -12.99
C PHE A 49 12.89 19.40 -14.09
N VAL A 50 12.03 18.40 -13.89
CA VAL A 50 11.07 17.94 -14.90
C VAL A 50 9.68 17.77 -14.32
N ASN A 51 8.65 17.85 -15.16
CA ASN A 51 7.33 17.38 -14.79
C ASN A 51 7.29 15.84 -14.88
N GLY A 52 6.77 15.20 -13.84
CA GLY A 52 6.60 13.76 -13.85
C GLY A 52 5.60 13.33 -14.93
N LYS A 53 5.97 12.34 -15.75
CA LYS A 53 5.11 11.78 -16.80
C LYS A 53 4.20 10.72 -16.21
N PRO A 54 2.86 10.81 -16.37
CA PRO A 54 1.93 9.81 -15.85
C PRO A 54 2.14 8.42 -16.46
N ALA A 55 2.09 7.40 -15.62
CA ALA A 55 2.10 6.00 -16.01
C ALA A 55 1.38 5.16 -14.94
N TYR A 56 1.16 3.88 -15.24
CA TYR A 56 0.62 2.91 -14.27
C TYR A 56 1.37 1.58 -14.36
N ILE A 57 1.26 0.77 -13.30
CA ILE A 57 1.84 -0.56 -13.25
C ILE A 57 0.98 -1.51 -14.09
N CYS A 58 1.55 -2.10 -15.14
CA CYS A 58 0.86 -3.02 -16.06
C CYS A 58 1.26 -4.50 -15.89
N LYS A 59 2.10 -4.83 -14.92
CA LYS A 59 2.35 -6.19 -14.43
C LYS A 59 1.49 -6.46 -13.19
N THR A 60 1.21 -7.72 -12.91
CA THR A 60 0.50 -8.13 -11.67
C THR A 60 1.11 -7.47 -10.45
N LEU A 61 2.44 -7.46 -10.41
CA LEU A 61 3.26 -6.99 -9.31
C LEU A 61 4.54 -6.37 -9.84
N ALA A 62 5.01 -5.30 -9.21
CA ALA A 62 6.29 -4.69 -9.51
C ALA A 62 7.00 -4.26 -8.22
N ASP A 63 8.27 -4.63 -8.09
CA ASP A 63 9.13 -4.20 -7.00
C ASP A 63 9.62 -2.78 -7.24
N LEU A 64 9.55 -1.95 -6.20
CA LEU A 64 10.15 -0.62 -6.15
C LEU A 64 11.43 -0.69 -5.34
N PHE A 65 12.56 -0.31 -5.93
CA PHE A 65 13.89 -0.38 -5.35
C PHE A 65 14.38 1.00 -4.89
N SER A 66 15.27 1.04 -3.89
CA SER A 66 15.87 2.31 -3.43
C SER A 66 16.84 2.91 -4.47
N ARG A 67 17.46 2.07 -5.29
CA ARG A 67 18.36 2.39 -6.41
C ARG A 67 18.32 1.23 -7.40
N PRO A 68 18.79 1.39 -8.65
CA PRO A 68 18.70 0.34 -9.69
C PRO A 68 19.20 -1.04 -9.25
N SER A 69 20.30 -1.10 -8.52
CA SER A 69 20.86 -2.34 -7.93
C SER A 69 20.60 -2.48 -6.43
N GLY A 70 19.65 -1.75 -5.89
CA GLY A 70 19.36 -1.71 -4.46
C GLY A 70 18.37 -2.77 -4.00
N GLY A 71 18.14 -2.79 -2.68
CA GLY A 71 17.11 -3.63 -2.08
C GLY A 71 15.69 -3.11 -2.36
N ARG A 72 14.74 -4.05 -2.46
CA ARG A 72 13.32 -3.73 -2.53
C ARG A 72 12.89 -2.89 -1.33
N GLN A 73 12.18 -1.81 -1.59
CA GLN A 73 11.59 -0.96 -0.57
C GLN A 73 10.12 -1.30 -0.36
N ARG A 74 9.41 -1.58 -1.45
CA ARG A 74 7.99 -1.93 -1.44
C ARG A 74 7.56 -2.54 -2.75
N GLN A 75 6.32 -2.98 -2.81
CA GLN A 75 5.65 -3.45 -4.03
C GLN A 75 4.54 -2.50 -4.46
N LEU A 76 4.33 -2.41 -5.77
CA LEU A 76 3.18 -1.82 -6.43
C LEU A 76 2.44 -2.90 -7.20
N VAL A 77 1.12 -2.76 -7.33
CA VAL A 77 0.25 -3.74 -7.99
C VAL A 77 -0.33 -3.18 -9.27
N PHE A 78 -0.88 -4.03 -10.13
CA PHE A 78 -1.52 -3.63 -11.38
C PHE A 78 -2.48 -2.45 -11.19
N GLY A 79 -2.36 -1.43 -12.04
CA GLY A 79 -3.16 -0.21 -11.99
C GLY A 79 -2.74 0.81 -10.91
N ASP A 80 -1.68 0.57 -10.13
CA ASP A 80 -1.13 1.63 -9.27
C ASP A 80 -0.51 2.72 -10.15
N ASN A 81 -0.98 3.98 -10.00
CA ASN A 81 -0.50 5.11 -10.77
C ASN A 81 0.83 5.62 -10.22
N VAL A 82 1.73 6.00 -11.13
CA VAL A 82 3.04 6.58 -10.83
C VAL A 82 3.31 7.79 -11.73
N LEU A 83 4.27 8.62 -11.32
CA LEU A 83 4.89 9.64 -12.16
C LEU A 83 6.31 9.21 -12.47
N ILE A 84 6.67 9.15 -13.75
CA ILE A 84 8.04 8.87 -14.22
C ILE A 84 8.79 10.19 -14.33
N TYR A 85 9.93 10.32 -13.66
CA TYR A 85 10.81 11.49 -13.74
C TYR A 85 12.05 11.23 -14.60
N GLU A 86 12.52 9.98 -14.64
CA GLU A 86 13.69 9.60 -15.45
C GLU A 86 13.58 8.14 -15.87
N LYS A 87 13.94 7.85 -17.12
CA LYS A 87 14.27 6.50 -17.58
C LYS A 87 15.80 6.37 -17.59
N TYR A 88 16.30 5.38 -16.89
CA TYR A 88 17.72 5.11 -16.76
C TYR A 88 17.99 3.64 -16.99
N SER A 89 18.56 3.30 -18.14
CA SER A 89 18.72 1.91 -18.59
C SER A 89 17.37 1.15 -18.52
N GLU A 90 17.34 -0.02 -17.93
CA GLU A 90 16.15 -0.87 -17.79
C GLU A 90 15.21 -0.45 -16.65
N MET A 91 15.52 0.62 -15.95
CA MET A 91 14.77 1.10 -14.79
C MET A 91 14.28 2.53 -15.00
N SER A 92 13.17 2.88 -14.34
CA SER A 92 12.69 4.26 -14.26
C SER A 92 12.67 4.75 -12.82
N PHE A 93 13.07 5.99 -12.58
CA PHE A 93 12.85 6.70 -11.33
C PHE A 93 11.43 7.23 -11.31
N VAL A 94 10.64 6.74 -10.35
CA VAL A 94 9.21 7.01 -10.27
C VAL A 94 8.77 7.47 -8.88
N GLN A 95 7.62 8.14 -8.83
CA GLN A 95 6.89 8.40 -7.59
C GLN A 95 5.50 7.76 -7.65
N SER A 96 5.17 6.96 -6.65
CA SER A 96 3.82 6.44 -6.44
C SER A 96 2.85 7.59 -6.12
N GLN A 97 1.80 7.75 -6.91
CA GLN A 97 0.79 8.81 -6.68
C GLN A 97 -0.07 8.56 -5.45
N LYS A 98 -0.09 7.33 -4.96
CA LYS A 98 -0.91 6.90 -3.84
C LYS A 98 -0.39 7.42 -2.48
N ASP A 99 0.93 7.48 -2.30
CA ASP A 99 1.56 7.78 -1.01
C ASP A 99 2.91 8.50 -1.15
N SER A 100 3.17 9.03 -2.33
CA SER A 100 4.37 9.83 -2.69
C SER A 100 5.70 9.09 -2.56
N TYR A 101 5.69 7.76 -2.38
CA TYR A 101 6.92 6.98 -2.24
C TYR A 101 7.69 6.95 -3.55
N VAL A 102 9.00 7.20 -3.49
CA VAL A 102 9.87 7.23 -4.68
C VAL A 102 10.79 6.03 -4.73
N GLY A 103 11.25 5.69 -5.91
CA GLY A 103 12.24 4.64 -6.16
C GLY A 103 12.34 4.26 -7.62
N TYR A 104 13.03 3.18 -7.86
CA TYR A 104 13.28 2.65 -9.19
C TYR A 104 12.43 1.41 -9.45
N ILE A 105 11.87 1.34 -10.66
CA ILE A 105 11.04 0.23 -11.11
C ILE A 105 11.44 -0.17 -12.52
N SER A 106 11.31 -1.46 -12.87
CA SER A 106 11.60 -1.93 -14.23
C SER A 106 10.72 -1.25 -15.25
N ASN A 107 11.30 -0.79 -16.36
CA ASN A 107 10.58 -0.20 -17.48
C ASN A 107 9.48 -1.14 -18.02
N SER A 108 9.73 -2.46 -18.01
CA SER A 108 8.77 -3.47 -18.47
C SER A 108 7.50 -3.56 -17.61
N ALA A 109 7.50 -2.97 -16.42
CA ALA A 109 6.33 -2.93 -15.52
C ALA A 109 5.47 -1.68 -15.71
N LEU A 110 5.85 -0.74 -16.58
CA LEU A 110 5.22 0.56 -16.76
C LEU A 110 4.45 0.62 -18.08
N CYS A 111 3.23 1.13 -18.02
CA CYS A 111 2.45 1.55 -19.18
C CYS A 111 2.13 3.04 -19.08
N GLU A 112 2.43 3.78 -20.14
CA GLU A 112 2.29 5.24 -20.20
C GLU A 112 0.99 5.68 -20.87
N THR A 113 0.18 4.73 -21.36
CA THR A 113 -1.14 5.03 -21.94
C THR A 113 -2.09 5.50 -20.84
N PRO A 114 -2.73 6.66 -20.99
CA PRO A 114 -3.72 7.11 -20.02
C PRO A 114 -4.87 6.11 -19.89
N ILE A 115 -5.25 5.80 -18.65
CA ILE A 115 -6.36 4.90 -18.35
C ILE A 115 -7.11 5.37 -17.11
N SER A 116 -8.46 5.34 -17.18
CA SER A 116 -9.33 5.62 -16.04
C SER A 116 -9.86 4.31 -15.49
N PHE A 117 -9.31 3.87 -14.38
CA PHE A 117 -9.75 2.67 -13.70
C PHE A 117 -11.11 2.89 -13.03
N THR A 118 -11.99 1.91 -13.12
CA THR A 118 -13.37 1.97 -12.61
C THR A 118 -13.61 1.05 -11.41
N HIS A 119 -12.80 0.00 -11.27
CA HIS A 119 -12.95 -1.01 -10.24
C HIS A 119 -11.61 -1.32 -9.57
N TYR A 120 -11.68 -2.00 -8.42
CA TYR A 120 -10.51 -2.55 -7.73
C TYR A 120 -10.80 -3.96 -7.21
N VAL A 121 -9.75 -4.78 -7.14
CA VAL A 121 -9.79 -6.16 -6.67
C VAL A 121 -9.85 -6.19 -5.14
N ILE A 122 -10.79 -6.99 -4.59
CA ILE A 122 -10.97 -7.20 -3.14
C ILE A 122 -10.61 -8.62 -2.68
N ALA A 123 -10.37 -9.53 -3.63
CA ALA A 123 -9.87 -10.87 -3.33
C ALA A 123 -8.35 -10.85 -3.14
N PRO A 124 -7.77 -11.69 -2.27
CA PRO A 124 -6.31 -11.84 -2.15
C PRO A 124 -5.64 -12.13 -3.48
N ILE A 125 -6.25 -13.03 -4.26
CA ILE A 125 -5.85 -13.43 -5.60
C ILE A 125 -7.11 -13.65 -6.46
N CYS A 126 -7.03 -13.33 -7.74
CA CYS A 126 -8.05 -13.65 -8.73
C CYS A 126 -7.42 -13.77 -10.11
N HIS A 127 -8.11 -14.47 -11.02
CA HIS A 127 -7.67 -14.69 -12.39
C HIS A 127 -8.57 -13.94 -13.36
N LEU A 128 -7.99 -13.46 -14.46
CA LEU A 128 -8.69 -13.01 -15.64
C LEU A 128 -8.69 -14.17 -16.64
N TYR A 129 -9.84 -14.38 -17.29
CA TYR A 129 -10.05 -15.46 -18.25
C TYR A 129 -10.32 -14.89 -19.64
N GLU A 130 -9.99 -15.63 -20.69
CA GLU A 130 -10.30 -15.25 -22.06
C GLU A 130 -11.82 -15.12 -22.29
N GLU A 131 -12.64 -15.93 -21.59
CA GLU A 131 -14.08 -15.96 -21.67
C GLU A 131 -14.72 -15.87 -20.26
N PRO A 132 -16.03 -15.52 -20.16
CA PRO A 132 -16.75 -15.49 -18.88
C PRO A 132 -17.08 -16.90 -18.36
N ASN A 133 -16.04 -17.71 -18.19
CA ASN A 133 -16.08 -19.10 -17.77
C ASN A 133 -14.81 -19.46 -16.98
N ILE A 134 -14.97 -20.11 -15.82
CA ILE A 134 -13.84 -20.55 -14.99
C ILE A 134 -12.98 -21.66 -15.61
N LYS A 135 -13.51 -22.34 -16.63
CA LYS A 135 -12.79 -23.39 -17.37
C LYS A 135 -12.03 -22.83 -18.58
N ALA A 136 -12.26 -21.56 -18.94
CA ALA A 136 -11.49 -20.89 -19.98
C ALA A 136 -10.04 -20.69 -19.52
N ARG A 137 -9.15 -20.48 -20.50
CA ARG A 137 -7.75 -20.18 -20.23
C ARG A 137 -7.63 -18.88 -19.43
N ASP A 138 -6.82 -18.90 -18.39
CA ASP A 138 -6.45 -17.70 -17.64
C ASP A 138 -5.35 -16.92 -18.36
N VAL A 139 -5.52 -15.64 -18.46
CA VAL A 139 -4.60 -14.73 -19.18
C VAL A 139 -3.76 -13.87 -18.25
N MET A 140 -4.21 -13.69 -17.00
CA MET A 140 -3.51 -12.87 -16.01
C MET A 140 -4.01 -13.17 -14.60
N THR A 141 -3.10 -13.15 -13.65
CA THR A 141 -3.44 -13.15 -12.23
C THR A 141 -3.38 -11.72 -11.67
N LEU A 142 -4.36 -11.35 -10.87
CA LEU A 142 -4.40 -10.08 -10.14
C LEU A 142 -4.44 -10.32 -8.64
N THR A 143 -4.00 -9.34 -7.89
CA THR A 143 -3.96 -9.37 -6.42
C THR A 143 -4.79 -8.24 -5.82
N MET A 144 -5.09 -8.37 -4.54
CA MET A 144 -5.84 -7.38 -3.77
C MET A 144 -5.30 -5.95 -3.97
N GLY A 145 -6.21 -5.05 -4.30
CA GLY A 145 -5.90 -3.65 -4.53
C GLY A 145 -5.50 -3.30 -5.96
N ALA A 146 -5.33 -4.29 -6.85
CA ALA A 146 -5.18 -4.04 -8.28
C ALA A 146 -6.40 -3.27 -8.81
N LYS A 147 -6.17 -2.37 -9.77
CA LYS A 147 -7.22 -1.55 -10.36
C LYS A 147 -7.45 -1.98 -11.81
N ILE A 148 -8.70 -2.04 -12.21
CA ILE A 148 -9.10 -2.46 -13.56
C ILE A 148 -10.17 -1.52 -14.14
N VAL A 149 -10.34 -1.56 -15.46
CA VAL A 149 -11.51 -1.03 -16.14
C VAL A 149 -12.49 -2.17 -16.31
N GLY A 150 -13.62 -2.12 -15.61
CA GLY A 150 -14.73 -3.06 -15.78
C GLY A 150 -15.80 -2.43 -16.64
N THR A 151 -16.32 -3.18 -17.60
CA THR A 151 -17.36 -2.76 -18.55
C THR A 151 -18.63 -3.60 -18.39
N THR A 152 -18.82 -4.60 -19.23
CA THR A 152 -20.04 -5.41 -19.32
C THR A 152 -20.00 -6.58 -18.34
N ALA A 153 -21.15 -6.91 -17.74
CA ALA A 153 -21.31 -8.11 -16.92
C ALA A 153 -22.02 -9.23 -17.70
N LYS A 154 -21.50 -10.46 -17.61
CA LYS A 154 -22.07 -11.65 -18.23
C LYS A 154 -21.74 -12.88 -17.38
N ASN A 155 -22.72 -13.76 -17.10
CA ASN A 155 -22.53 -15.04 -16.41
C ASN A 155 -21.77 -14.91 -15.06
N GLY A 156 -21.99 -13.83 -14.29
CA GLY A 156 -21.28 -13.60 -13.02
C GLY A 156 -19.84 -13.12 -13.19
N PHE A 157 -19.43 -12.75 -14.40
CA PHE A 157 -18.15 -12.14 -14.72
C PHE A 157 -18.34 -10.70 -15.21
N THR A 158 -17.29 -9.89 -15.00
CA THR A 158 -17.17 -8.53 -15.54
C THR A 158 -16.05 -8.53 -16.58
N GLN A 159 -16.34 -7.99 -17.75
CA GLN A 159 -15.36 -7.81 -18.81
C GLN A 159 -14.39 -6.69 -18.43
N THR A 160 -13.11 -6.90 -18.71
CA THR A 160 -12.03 -5.93 -18.52
C THR A 160 -11.24 -5.75 -19.81
N LEU A 161 -10.31 -4.81 -19.86
CA LEU A 161 -9.41 -4.63 -21.01
C LEU A 161 -8.46 -5.82 -21.26
N LYS A 162 -8.34 -6.74 -20.28
CA LYS A 162 -7.40 -7.87 -20.33
C LYS A 162 -8.08 -9.24 -20.30
N GLY A 163 -9.41 -9.29 -20.20
CA GLY A 163 -10.17 -10.53 -20.08
C GLY A 163 -11.33 -10.40 -19.09
N TRP A 164 -11.87 -11.50 -18.64
CA TRP A 164 -13.03 -11.59 -17.77
C TRP A 164 -12.66 -11.95 -16.34
N ILE A 165 -13.18 -11.21 -15.37
CA ILE A 165 -12.96 -11.43 -13.94
C ILE A 165 -14.28 -11.74 -13.25
N LYS A 166 -14.30 -12.62 -12.23
CA LYS A 166 -15.50 -12.84 -11.41
C LYS A 166 -15.96 -11.55 -10.75
N THR A 167 -17.20 -11.14 -10.98
CA THR A 167 -17.77 -9.88 -10.50
C THR A 167 -17.71 -9.75 -8.97
N ASN A 168 -17.88 -10.84 -8.23
CA ASN A 168 -17.82 -10.83 -6.77
C ASN A 168 -16.40 -10.60 -6.20
N MET A 169 -15.35 -10.66 -7.01
CA MET A 169 -13.95 -10.41 -6.62
C MET A 169 -13.54 -8.95 -6.77
N ILE A 170 -14.42 -8.10 -7.26
CA ILE A 170 -14.16 -6.68 -7.52
C ILE A 170 -15.20 -5.77 -6.87
N ARG A 171 -14.86 -4.49 -6.74
CA ARG A 171 -15.79 -3.42 -6.36
C ARG A 171 -15.54 -2.19 -7.22
N LYS A 172 -16.58 -1.39 -7.44
CA LYS A 172 -16.45 -0.08 -8.08
C LYS A 172 -15.60 0.85 -7.23
N GLN A 173 -14.85 1.73 -7.87
CA GLN A 173 -14.14 2.79 -7.15
C GLN A 173 -15.16 3.69 -6.43
N GLY A 174 -14.85 4.00 -5.16
CA GLY A 174 -15.76 4.76 -4.29
C GLY A 174 -16.68 3.89 -3.43
N GLU A 175 -16.83 2.60 -3.72
CA GLU A 175 -17.54 1.66 -2.85
C GLU A 175 -16.59 1.09 -1.79
N TRP A 176 -16.85 1.38 -0.53
CA TRP A 176 -15.98 0.98 0.57
C TRP A 176 -16.55 -0.21 1.33
N LEU A 177 -15.69 -1.02 1.92
CA LEU A 177 -16.10 -2.16 2.71
C LEU A 177 -16.59 -1.69 4.10
N LYS A 178 -17.74 -2.22 4.53
CA LYS A 178 -18.29 -1.92 5.87
C LYS A 178 -17.40 -2.42 6.99
N ASP A 179 -16.76 -3.58 6.80
CA ASP A 179 -15.81 -4.15 7.77
C ASP A 179 -14.42 -4.34 7.13
N PRO A 180 -13.53 -3.33 7.25
CA PRO A 180 -12.18 -3.41 6.71
C PRO A 180 -11.29 -4.44 7.42
N ILE A 181 -11.63 -4.91 8.61
CA ILE A 181 -10.90 -5.96 9.33
C ILE A 181 -11.00 -7.28 8.59
N SER A 182 -12.17 -7.61 8.03
CA SER A 182 -12.36 -8.82 7.21
C SER A 182 -11.40 -8.89 6.01
N VAL A 183 -10.89 -7.76 5.56
CA VAL A 183 -9.88 -7.70 4.49
C VAL A 183 -8.52 -8.16 4.98
N ALA A 184 -8.12 -7.77 6.20
CA ALA A 184 -6.88 -8.23 6.80
C ALA A 184 -6.93 -9.75 7.10
N GLU A 185 -8.09 -10.25 7.53
CA GLU A 185 -8.30 -11.69 7.79
C GLU A 185 -8.18 -12.54 6.53
N LYS A 186 -8.56 -12.01 5.34
CA LYS A 186 -8.35 -12.70 4.05
C LYS A 186 -6.87 -12.94 3.73
N LEU A 187 -5.95 -12.25 4.38
CA LEU A 187 -4.51 -12.40 4.22
C LEU A 187 -3.89 -13.27 5.33
N LEU A 188 -4.70 -13.91 6.16
CA LEU A 188 -4.23 -14.86 7.17
C LEU A 188 -3.37 -15.96 6.51
N HIS A 189 -2.27 -16.33 7.17
CA HIS A 189 -1.26 -17.27 6.69
C HIS A 189 -0.41 -16.81 5.49
N THR A 190 -0.67 -15.64 4.91
CA THR A 190 0.23 -15.06 3.88
C THR A 190 1.66 -15.00 4.43
N PRO A 191 2.69 -15.42 3.67
CA PRO A 191 4.07 -15.31 4.08
C PRO A 191 4.47 -13.89 4.46
N TYR A 192 5.34 -13.75 5.47
CA TYR A 192 5.97 -12.46 5.74
C TYR A 192 7.01 -12.17 4.67
N LEU A 193 6.89 -11.01 4.05
CA LEU A 193 7.86 -10.53 3.06
C LEU A 193 8.11 -9.04 3.30
N TRP A 194 9.34 -8.67 3.67
CA TRP A 194 9.68 -7.27 3.88
C TRP A 194 9.50 -6.46 2.58
N GLY A 195 8.75 -5.36 2.65
CA GLY A 195 8.35 -4.59 1.48
C GLY A 195 7.20 -5.19 0.67
N GLY A 196 6.77 -6.41 0.97
CA GLY A 196 5.68 -7.12 0.30
C GLY A 196 4.31 -6.48 0.53
N LYS A 197 3.36 -6.78 -0.38
CA LYS A 197 2.02 -6.18 -0.35
C LYS A 197 0.93 -7.11 -0.88
N THR A 198 1.22 -8.36 -1.15
CA THR A 198 0.31 -9.30 -1.82
C THR A 198 0.13 -10.58 -1.01
N PHE A 199 -0.72 -11.48 -1.51
CA PHE A 199 -0.88 -12.82 -0.96
C PHE A 199 0.39 -13.69 -1.09
N GLU A 200 1.32 -13.34 -1.98
CA GLU A 200 2.63 -14.02 -2.09
C GLU A 200 3.58 -13.63 -0.95
N GLY A 201 3.34 -12.47 -0.36
CA GLY A 201 4.08 -11.99 0.77
C GLY A 201 3.71 -10.56 1.15
N ILE A 202 3.63 -10.30 2.46
CA ILE A 202 3.22 -9.01 3.00
C ILE A 202 4.00 -8.68 4.28
N ASP A 203 4.27 -7.38 4.52
CA ASP A 203 4.79 -6.91 5.80
C ASP A 203 3.69 -6.27 6.67
N CYS A 204 4.01 -5.98 7.92
CA CYS A 204 3.06 -5.48 8.90
C CYS A 204 2.46 -4.12 8.51
N SER A 205 3.26 -3.22 7.94
CA SER A 205 2.81 -1.90 7.53
C SER A 205 1.95 -1.94 6.25
N ALA A 206 2.21 -2.88 5.34
CA ALA A 206 1.36 -3.09 4.17
C ALA A 206 0.00 -3.67 4.55
N LEU A 207 -0.06 -4.62 5.50
CA LEU A 207 -1.31 -5.15 6.03
C LEU A 207 -2.19 -4.02 6.62
N LEU A 208 -1.58 -3.12 7.40
CA LEU A 208 -2.28 -1.96 7.93
C LEU A 208 -2.69 -0.98 6.82
N GLN A 209 -1.84 -0.73 5.81
CA GLN A 209 -2.15 0.14 4.70
C GLN A 209 -3.34 -0.39 3.87
N ILE A 210 -3.45 -1.71 3.69
CA ILE A 210 -4.59 -2.35 3.03
C ILE A 210 -5.87 -2.14 3.86
N PHE A 211 -5.83 -2.38 5.17
CA PHE A 211 -6.94 -2.14 6.08
C PHE A 211 -7.48 -0.69 5.94
N TYR A 212 -6.62 0.32 5.98
CA TYR A 212 -7.04 1.71 5.85
C TYR A 212 -7.56 2.06 4.46
N LYS A 213 -6.95 1.51 3.39
CA LYS A 213 -7.43 1.72 2.02
C LYS A 213 -8.89 1.31 1.86
N TYR A 214 -9.27 0.15 2.37
CA TYR A 214 -10.64 -0.34 2.26
C TYR A 214 -11.62 0.33 3.22
N ASN A 215 -11.11 1.15 4.14
CA ASN A 215 -11.88 2.05 5.01
C ASN A 215 -11.90 3.50 4.49
N ASN A 216 -11.63 3.73 3.22
CA ASN A 216 -11.52 5.05 2.57
C ASN A 216 -10.58 6.03 3.30
N LYS A 217 -9.51 5.54 3.88
CA LYS A 217 -8.56 6.38 4.60
C LYS A 217 -7.17 6.22 4.00
N PHE A 218 -6.48 7.35 3.87
CA PHE A 218 -5.06 7.34 3.54
C PHE A 218 -4.24 6.85 4.73
N PHE A 219 -3.24 6.02 4.45
CA PHE A 219 -2.24 5.64 5.45
C PHE A 219 -0.86 5.51 4.79
N PRO A 220 0.21 6.01 5.44
CA PRO A 220 1.57 5.90 4.91
C PRO A 220 2.01 4.46 4.73
N ARG A 221 3.05 4.26 3.92
CA ARG A 221 3.57 2.93 3.68
C ARG A 221 4.36 2.37 4.86
N ASP A 222 5.18 3.17 5.51
CA ASP A 222 6.11 2.71 6.52
C ASP A 222 5.62 2.96 7.95
N THR A 223 5.86 2.00 8.84
CA THR A 223 5.46 2.04 10.26
C THR A 223 5.93 3.32 10.97
N LYS A 224 7.14 3.82 10.64
CA LYS A 224 7.70 5.05 11.24
C LYS A 224 6.90 6.31 10.90
N ASP A 225 6.14 6.29 9.79
CA ASP A 225 5.26 7.37 9.39
C ASP A 225 3.83 7.10 9.83
N GLN A 226 3.40 5.83 9.79
CA GLN A 226 2.09 5.39 10.27
C GLN A 226 1.85 5.78 11.73
N VAL A 227 2.83 5.61 12.58
CA VAL A 227 2.75 5.95 14.01
C VAL A 227 2.50 7.45 14.28
N LYS A 228 2.82 8.33 13.31
CA LYS A 228 2.68 9.79 13.45
C LYS A 228 1.33 10.33 13.01
N ILE A 229 0.56 9.55 12.26
CA ILE A 229 -0.66 10.02 11.57
C ILE A 229 -1.75 10.51 12.53
N LYS A 230 -1.89 9.89 13.69
CA LYS A 230 -2.98 10.19 14.62
C LYS A 230 -2.45 10.28 16.05
N LYS A 231 -3.05 11.12 16.87
CA LYS A 231 -2.81 11.11 18.33
C LYS A 231 -3.21 9.75 18.90
N GLY A 232 -2.55 9.31 19.93
CA GLY A 232 -2.80 8.04 20.60
C GLY A 232 -2.17 8.00 21.98
N VAL A 233 -2.36 6.89 22.70
CA VAL A 233 -1.87 6.67 24.06
C VAL A 233 -0.85 5.52 24.06
N LYS A 234 0.05 5.49 25.07
CA LYS A 234 0.98 4.36 25.23
C LYS A 234 0.28 3.13 25.84
N ASN A 235 -0.64 3.36 26.77
CA ASN A 235 -1.38 2.32 27.44
C ASN A 235 -2.87 2.58 27.30
N LYS A 236 -3.63 1.53 27.07
CA LYS A 236 -5.08 1.59 26.95
C LYS A 236 -5.68 0.43 27.76
N LYS A 237 -6.49 0.76 28.76
CA LYS A 237 -7.11 -0.23 29.69
C LYS A 237 -7.96 -1.26 28.96
N PHE A 238 -8.73 -0.80 27.95
CA PHE A 238 -9.59 -1.67 27.14
C PHE A 238 -9.31 -1.47 25.67
N LEU A 239 -8.83 -2.51 25.02
CA LEU A 239 -8.66 -2.57 23.57
C LEU A 239 -9.96 -3.02 22.91
N LYS A 240 -10.22 -2.54 21.72
CA LYS A 240 -11.41 -2.88 20.93
C LYS A 240 -11.05 -3.20 19.48
N LYS A 241 -11.99 -3.77 18.76
CA LYS A 241 -11.88 -4.02 17.32
C LYS A 241 -11.46 -2.74 16.58
N GLY A 242 -10.41 -2.83 15.75
CA GLY A 242 -9.88 -1.72 14.97
C GLY A 242 -8.83 -0.88 15.70
N ASP A 243 -8.58 -1.07 17.00
CA ASP A 243 -7.44 -0.44 17.65
C ASP A 243 -6.13 -0.94 17.01
N ILE A 244 -5.13 -0.06 16.88
CA ILE A 244 -3.86 -0.36 16.25
C ILE A 244 -2.75 -0.14 17.26
N ILE A 245 -1.92 -1.16 17.45
CA ILE A 245 -0.81 -1.17 18.39
C ILE A 245 0.50 -1.02 17.61
N PHE A 246 1.32 -0.05 18.01
CA PHE A 246 2.62 0.23 17.41
C PHE A 246 3.78 -0.07 18.35
N TRP A 247 4.79 -0.72 17.80
CA TRP A 247 6.16 -0.84 18.34
C TRP A 247 7.13 -0.15 17.38
N LYS A 248 8.38 0.04 17.77
CA LYS A 248 9.40 0.53 16.85
C LYS A 248 9.59 -0.47 15.70
N GLY A 249 9.20 -0.06 14.48
CA GLY A 249 9.31 -0.89 13.27
C GLY A 249 8.25 -1.98 13.11
N HIS A 250 7.25 -2.06 14.01
CA HIS A 250 6.19 -3.06 13.92
C HIS A 250 4.81 -2.49 14.25
N VAL A 251 3.77 -3.14 13.72
CA VAL A 251 2.37 -2.75 13.93
C VAL A 251 1.43 -3.96 13.86
N ALA A 252 0.35 -3.91 14.64
CA ALA A 252 -0.71 -4.91 14.66
C ALA A 252 -2.10 -4.25 14.75
N ILE A 253 -3.14 -4.95 14.25
CA ILE A 253 -4.53 -4.53 14.26
C ILE A 253 -5.30 -5.41 15.25
N CYS A 254 -6.01 -4.82 16.21
CA CYS A 254 -6.88 -5.57 17.15
C CYS A 254 -8.14 -6.06 16.41
N LEU A 255 -8.38 -7.36 16.39
CA LEU A 255 -9.60 -7.98 15.87
C LEU A 255 -10.75 -7.84 16.88
N ASN A 256 -10.43 -7.89 18.15
CA ASN A 256 -11.33 -7.77 19.28
C ASN A 256 -10.54 -7.34 20.53
N LYS A 257 -11.15 -7.44 21.71
CA LYS A 257 -10.51 -7.12 23.00
C LYS A 257 -9.41 -8.10 23.44
N ARG A 258 -9.30 -9.26 22.79
CA ARG A 258 -8.36 -10.34 23.19
C ARG A 258 -7.32 -10.65 22.16
N GLU A 259 -7.60 -10.43 20.86
CA GLU A 259 -6.79 -10.90 19.74
C GLU A 259 -6.43 -9.77 18.79
N LEU A 260 -5.24 -9.88 18.21
CA LEU A 260 -4.74 -9.04 17.15
C LEU A 260 -4.31 -9.87 15.93
N ILE A 261 -4.29 -9.23 14.77
CA ILE A 261 -3.70 -9.77 13.54
C ILE A 261 -2.50 -8.92 13.13
N HIS A 262 -1.42 -9.57 12.71
CA HIS A 262 -0.22 -8.91 12.20
C HIS A 262 0.56 -9.80 11.24
N ALA A 263 1.28 -9.19 10.30
CA ALA A 263 2.34 -9.87 9.57
C ALA A 263 3.59 -9.85 10.47
N TYR A 264 3.98 -11.02 11.00
CA TYR A 264 5.00 -11.13 12.04
C TYR A 264 6.26 -11.81 11.53
N GLY A 265 7.32 -11.04 11.32
CA GLY A 265 8.59 -11.51 10.75
C GLY A 265 9.18 -12.73 11.47
N PRO A 266 9.27 -12.78 12.81
CA PRO A 266 9.79 -13.96 13.52
C PRO A 266 8.99 -15.25 13.29
N ARG A 267 7.69 -15.14 12.97
CA ARG A 267 6.82 -16.28 12.62
C ARG A 267 6.63 -16.44 11.10
N LYS A 268 7.29 -15.60 10.29
CA LYS A 268 7.34 -15.66 8.82
C LYS A 268 5.97 -15.64 8.12
N LYS A 269 4.92 -15.13 8.77
CA LYS A 269 3.57 -15.09 8.19
C LYS A 269 2.65 -14.10 8.89
N VAL A 270 1.48 -13.86 8.27
CA VAL A 270 0.32 -13.22 8.90
C VAL A 270 -0.36 -14.21 9.82
N LEU A 271 -0.62 -13.81 11.05
CA LEU A 271 -1.27 -14.68 12.05
C LEU A 271 -2.07 -13.87 13.05
N ILE A 272 -3.02 -14.55 13.70
CA ILE A 272 -3.79 -14.05 14.84
C ILE A 272 -3.11 -14.51 16.11
N MET A 273 -2.95 -13.60 17.08
CA MET A 273 -2.34 -13.89 18.36
C MET A 273 -3.08 -13.18 19.52
N PRO A 274 -3.06 -13.76 20.74
CA PRO A 274 -3.56 -13.07 21.93
C PRO A 274 -2.76 -11.80 22.22
N ILE A 275 -3.43 -10.67 22.42
CA ILE A 275 -2.81 -9.34 22.55
C ILE A 275 -1.76 -9.32 23.66
N ILE A 276 -2.15 -9.73 24.89
CA ILE A 276 -1.28 -9.67 26.07
C ILE A 276 -0.02 -10.53 25.87
N LYS A 277 -0.21 -11.77 25.37
CA LYS A 277 0.90 -12.68 25.08
C LYS A 277 1.83 -12.11 24.01
N THR A 278 1.28 -11.45 22.99
CA THR A 278 2.06 -10.85 21.90
C THR A 278 2.89 -9.66 22.40
N ILE A 279 2.32 -8.78 23.21
CA ILE A 279 3.04 -7.64 23.79
C ILE A 279 4.22 -8.16 24.62
N LYS A 280 3.97 -9.14 25.51
CA LYS A 280 5.03 -9.74 26.33
C LYS A 280 6.10 -10.43 25.50
N LEU A 281 5.71 -11.23 24.51
CA LEU A 281 6.64 -11.92 23.60
C LEU A 281 7.55 -10.92 22.86
N ILE A 282 7.00 -9.85 22.31
CA ILE A 282 7.79 -8.83 21.59
C ILE A 282 8.73 -8.08 22.54
N GLU A 283 8.29 -7.78 23.77
CA GLU A 283 9.14 -7.15 24.77
C GLU A 283 10.28 -8.08 25.22
N GLU A 284 10.02 -9.36 25.42
CA GLU A 284 11.02 -10.34 25.84
C GLU A 284 12.03 -10.68 24.76
N THR A 285 11.56 -10.89 23.51
CA THR A 285 12.41 -11.38 22.40
C THR A 285 13.11 -10.26 21.63
N ALA A 286 12.43 -9.14 21.41
CA ALA A 286 12.95 -8.03 20.62
C ALA A 286 13.31 -6.79 21.45
N LYS A 287 13.05 -6.81 22.76
CA LYS A 287 13.23 -5.65 23.68
C LYS A 287 12.44 -4.40 23.24
N LEU A 288 11.30 -4.59 22.57
CA LEU A 288 10.47 -3.51 22.05
C LEU A 288 9.21 -3.35 22.91
N LYS A 289 9.04 -2.15 23.47
CA LYS A 289 7.81 -1.76 24.20
C LYS A 289 6.79 -1.14 23.23
N VAL A 290 5.52 -1.24 23.60
CA VAL A 290 4.45 -0.51 22.90
C VAL A 290 4.73 0.98 22.99
N ILE A 291 4.80 1.64 21.84
CA ILE A 291 5.08 3.08 21.78
C ILE A 291 3.79 3.89 21.59
N LYS A 292 2.77 3.30 20.99
CA LYS A 292 1.49 3.97 20.73
C LYS A 292 0.36 3.00 20.42
N ILE A 293 -0.83 3.36 20.87
CA ILE A 293 -2.10 2.74 20.48
C ILE A 293 -2.99 3.84 19.94
N ILE A 294 -3.56 3.62 18.76
CA ILE A 294 -4.55 4.52 18.16
C ILE A 294 -5.88 3.80 17.99
N SER A 295 -6.97 4.55 18.16
CA SER A 295 -8.33 4.08 17.86
C SER A 295 -8.77 4.63 16.49
N VAL A 296 -9.42 3.75 15.71
CA VAL A 296 -9.89 4.08 14.33
C VAL A 296 -11.39 4.41 14.37
#